data_e164eac1be003e481266c04376b9997c
#
_entry.id   e164eac1be003e481266c04376b9997c
#
_cell.length_a   1.000
_cell.length_b   1.000
_cell.length_c   1.000
_cell.angle_alpha   90.00
_cell.angle_beta   90.00
_cell.angle_gamma   90.00
#
_symmetry.space_group_name_H-M   'P 1'
#
loop_
_entity.id
_entity.type
_entity.pdbx_description
1 polymer ?
#
loop_
_entity_poly.entity_id
_entity_poly.type
_entity_poly.pdbx_seq_one_letter_code
_entity_poly.pdbx_strand_id
1 'polypeptide(L)'
;MKNKLLFKNIPESFYQEKKILLSNNIKTWDSLLSITDEEINKMIYGTLGSVRNLKRLKCIAYFICTLNIELNLAALLMHSGLISNKAISRLSPHELVQKTGRFERFLQTGRIPLLDLNKAHILIEKAKKTII
;
A
#
# COMPACT_ATOMS: atom_id res chain seq x y z
N MET A 1 7.60 -6.31 18.27
CA MET A 1 7.14 -5.87 16.98
C MET A 1 7.82 -4.57 16.56
N LYS A 2 8.34 -4.54 15.39
CA LYS A 2 9.05 -3.37 14.90
C LYS A 2 8.11 -2.36 14.30
N ASN A 3 8.28 -1.10 14.67
CA ASN A 3 7.60 -0.02 13.99
C ASN A 3 8.24 0.15 12.62
N LYS A 4 7.42 0.19 11.61
CA LYS A 4 7.93 0.38 10.25
C LYS A 4 7.93 1.85 9.95
N LEU A 5 9.12 2.38 9.72
CA LEU A 5 9.28 3.81 9.45
C LEU A 5 8.58 4.19 8.16
N LEU A 6 7.64 5.10 8.27
CA LEU A 6 6.80 5.53 7.16
C LEU A 6 7.57 6.23 6.06
N PHE A 7 8.47 7.14 6.47
CA PHE A 7 8.95 8.12 5.52
C PHE A 7 10.28 7.82 4.87
N LYS A 8 10.82 6.65 5.13
CA LYS A 8 12.12 6.31 4.60
C LYS A 8 12.13 6.25 3.07
N ASN A 9 11.06 5.74 2.46
CA ASN A 9 11.01 5.52 1.01
C ASN A 9 9.67 5.86 0.39
N ILE A 10 8.91 6.81 0.96
CA ILE A 10 7.64 7.21 0.37
C ILE A 10 7.87 7.79 -1.03
N PRO A 11 7.10 7.36 -2.03
CA PRO A 11 7.21 7.91 -3.39
C PRO A 11 6.97 9.41 -3.42
N GLU A 12 7.69 10.11 -4.30
CA GLU A 12 7.59 11.57 -4.41
C GLU A 12 6.20 12.06 -4.75
N SER A 13 5.40 11.24 -5.42
CA SER A 13 4.02 11.61 -5.74
C SER A 13 3.18 11.88 -4.51
N PHE A 14 3.62 11.43 -3.33
CA PHE A 14 2.96 11.67 -2.05
C PHE A 14 3.67 12.72 -1.20
N TYR A 15 4.45 13.59 -1.83
CA TYR A 15 5.27 14.57 -1.10
C TYR A 15 4.44 15.46 -0.16
N GLN A 16 3.31 15.98 -0.66
CA GLN A 16 2.47 16.86 0.17
C GLN A 16 1.87 16.10 1.34
N GLU A 17 1.40 14.89 1.10
CA GLU A 17 0.82 14.05 2.14
C GLU A 17 1.86 13.66 3.19
N LYS A 18 3.08 13.40 2.77
CA LYS A 18 4.18 13.11 3.70
C LYS A 18 4.39 14.27 4.66
N LYS A 19 4.43 15.51 4.14
CA LYS A 19 4.60 16.70 4.96
C LYS A 19 3.47 16.84 5.97
N ILE A 20 2.24 16.59 5.53
CA ILE A 20 1.06 16.69 6.38
C ILE A 20 1.12 15.65 7.51
N LEU A 21 1.47 14.43 7.18
CA LEU A 21 1.59 13.37 8.18
C LEU A 21 2.67 13.69 9.21
N LEU A 22 3.82 14.18 8.75
CA LEU A 22 4.90 14.56 9.66
C LEU A 22 4.48 15.68 10.60
N SER A 23 3.75 16.68 10.10
CA SER A 23 3.31 17.79 10.93
C SER A 23 2.25 17.37 11.94
N ASN A 24 1.61 16.23 11.73
CA ASN A 24 0.64 15.65 12.68
C ASN A 24 1.27 14.53 13.51
N ASN A 25 2.60 14.44 13.51
CA ASN A 25 3.35 13.48 14.29
C ASN A 25 3.07 12.01 13.94
N ILE A 26 2.70 11.76 12.68
CA ILE A 26 2.49 10.41 12.17
C ILE A 26 3.75 10.01 11.42
N LYS A 27 4.51 9.06 11.97
CA LYS A 27 5.85 8.70 11.48
C LYS A 27 6.01 7.23 11.10
N THR A 28 5.01 6.40 11.36
CA THR A 28 5.10 4.97 11.08
C THR A 28 3.88 4.51 10.30
N TRP A 29 4.04 3.37 9.60
CA TRP A 29 2.91 2.78 8.89
C TRP A 29 1.81 2.35 9.85
N ASP A 30 2.17 1.87 11.03
CA ASP A 30 1.20 1.50 12.06
C ASP A 30 0.35 2.70 12.49
N SER A 31 0.99 3.84 12.72
CA SER A 31 0.28 5.05 13.11
C SER A 31 -0.66 5.53 12.01
N LEU A 32 -0.19 5.44 10.76
CA LEU A 32 -1.01 5.85 9.62
C LEU A 32 -2.24 4.93 9.49
N LEU A 33 -2.06 3.64 9.69
CA LEU A 33 -3.16 2.69 9.59
C LEU A 33 -4.26 3.00 10.60
N SER A 34 -3.92 3.57 11.75
CA SER A 34 -4.86 3.83 12.83
C SER A 34 -5.71 5.09 12.65
N ILE A 35 -5.37 5.98 11.74
CA ILE A 35 -6.15 7.22 11.60
C ILE A 35 -7.48 6.97 10.93
N THR A 36 -8.50 7.73 11.34
CA THR A 36 -9.85 7.62 10.79
C THR A 36 -10.03 8.52 9.58
N ASP A 37 -11.11 8.29 8.83
CA ASP A 37 -11.45 9.15 7.70
C ASP A 37 -11.71 10.59 8.14
N GLU A 38 -12.31 10.77 9.32
CA GLU A 38 -12.52 12.10 9.89
C GLU A 38 -11.19 12.80 10.14
N GLU A 39 -10.24 12.08 10.70
CA GLU A 39 -8.91 12.64 10.97
C GLU A 39 -8.20 13.01 9.66
N ILE A 40 -8.35 12.17 8.63
CA ILE A 40 -7.79 12.47 7.32
C ILE A 40 -8.36 13.78 6.79
N ASN A 41 -9.69 13.94 6.83
CA ASN A 41 -10.33 15.15 6.35
C ASN A 41 -9.85 16.39 7.10
N LYS A 42 -9.68 16.29 8.41
CA LYS A 42 -9.20 17.41 9.22
C LYS A 42 -7.76 17.77 8.89
N MET A 43 -6.91 16.76 8.72
CA MET A 43 -5.49 16.99 8.40
C MET A 43 -5.31 17.65 7.04
N ILE A 44 -6.14 17.30 6.07
CA ILE A 44 -6.01 17.80 4.69
C ILE A 44 -6.60 19.20 4.53
N TYR A 45 -7.59 19.55 5.34
CA TYR A 45 -8.30 20.82 5.20
C TYR A 45 -7.32 22.01 5.21
N GLY A 46 -7.42 22.84 4.19
CA GLY A 46 -6.57 24.01 4.06
C GLY A 46 -5.14 23.73 3.60
N THR A 47 -4.84 22.50 3.17
CA THR A 47 -3.50 22.14 2.72
C THR A 47 -3.49 21.84 1.21
N LEU A 48 -2.29 21.58 0.69
CA LEU A 48 -2.11 21.17 -0.70
C LEU A 48 -2.23 19.66 -0.89
N GLY A 49 -2.48 18.93 0.19
CA GLY A 49 -2.60 17.48 0.11
C GLY A 49 -3.96 17.02 -0.39
N SER A 50 -4.08 15.75 -0.65
CA SER A 50 -5.28 15.12 -1.19
C SER A 50 -5.77 14.03 -0.25
N VAL A 51 -7.08 14.05 0.05
CA VAL A 51 -7.73 12.98 0.82
C VAL A 51 -7.53 11.65 0.12
N ARG A 52 -7.67 11.64 -1.21
CA ARG A 52 -7.50 10.45 -2.01
C ARG A 52 -6.10 9.86 -1.84
N ASN A 53 -5.08 10.71 -1.88
CA ASN A 53 -3.71 10.24 -1.71
C ASN A 53 -3.43 9.73 -0.30
N LEU A 54 -3.99 10.37 0.73
CA LEU A 54 -3.85 9.84 2.08
C LEU A 54 -4.50 8.48 2.23
N LYS A 55 -5.66 8.29 1.60
CA LYS A 55 -6.33 6.98 1.62
C LYS A 55 -5.51 5.92 0.88
N ARG A 56 -4.84 6.31 -0.21
CA ARG A 56 -3.93 5.41 -0.92
C ARG A 56 -2.75 5.01 -0.05
N LEU A 57 -2.16 5.98 0.64
CA LEU A 57 -1.06 5.68 1.58
C LEU A 57 -1.53 4.78 2.72
N LYS A 58 -2.75 5.00 3.20
CA LYS A 58 -3.32 4.15 4.24
C LYS A 58 -3.52 2.72 3.74
N CYS A 59 -3.91 2.54 2.48
CA CYS A 59 -4.02 1.22 1.86
C CYS A 59 -2.65 0.54 1.82
N ILE A 60 -1.61 1.28 1.44
CA ILE A 60 -0.24 0.76 1.45
C ILE A 60 0.14 0.33 2.87
N ALA A 61 -0.17 1.18 3.87
CA ALA A 61 0.10 0.87 5.27
C ALA A 61 -0.59 -0.44 5.70
N TYR A 62 -1.83 -0.60 5.26
CA TYR A 62 -2.61 -1.80 5.57
C TYR A 62 -1.90 -3.06 5.06
N PHE A 63 -1.43 -3.05 3.81
CA PHE A 63 -0.73 -4.22 3.27
C PHE A 63 0.61 -4.46 3.96
N ILE A 64 1.37 -3.39 4.22
CA ILE A 64 2.65 -3.53 4.92
C ILE A 64 2.45 -4.16 6.30
N CYS A 65 1.46 -3.67 7.03
CA CYS A 65 1.24 -4.13 8.41
C CYS A 65 0.62 -5.51 8.47
N THR A 66 -0.30 -5.84 7.57
CA THR A 66 -1.00 -7.13 7.63
C THR A 66 -0.27 -8.27 6.93
N LEU A 67 0.43 -7.96 5.83
CA LEU A 67 1.11 -8.97 5.03
C LEU A 67 2.62 -9.00 5.27
N ASN A 68 3.13 -8.00 5.99
CA ASN A 68 4.56 -7.89 6.26
C ASN A 68 5.40 -7.91 4.97
N ILE A 69 5.02 -7.06 4.04
CA ILE A 69 5.67 -6.96 2.72
C ILE A 69 6.34 -5.59 2.57
N GLU A 70 7.19 -5.48 1.56
CA GLU A 70 7.90 -4.24 1.26
C GLU A 70 6.99 -3.17 0.68
N LEU A 71 7.41 -1.92 0.83
CA LEU A 71 6.69 -0.77 0.31
C LEU A 71 6.38 -0.90 -1.19
N ASN A 72 7.37 -1.29 -1.98
CA ASN A 72 7.18 -1.36 -3.43
C ASN A 72 6.09 -2.36 -3.82
N LEU A 73 6.06 -3.52 -3.15
CA LEU A 73 5.03 -4.52 -3.42
C LEU A 73 3.67 -4.03 -2.94
N ALA A 74 3.60 -3.44 -1.76
CA ALA A 74 2.34 -2.91 -1.24
C ALA A 74 1.78 -1.82 -2.16
N ALA A 75 2.64 -0.93 -2.66
CA ALA A 75 2.23 0.11 -3.59
C ALA A 75 1.74 -0.49 -4.91
N LEU A 76 2.42 -1.52 -5.41
CA LEU A 76 2.00 -2.19 -6.63
C LEU A 76 0.60 -2.80 -6.49
N LEU A 77 0.34 -3.46 -5.37
CA LEU A 77 -0.98 -4.04 -5.11
C LEU A 77 -2.05 -2.96 -5.10
N MET A 78 -1.79 -1.87 -4.39
CA MET A 78 -2.74 -0.76 -4.30
C MET A 78 -3.01 -0.16 -5.69
N HIS A 79 -1.96 0.13 -6.45
CA HIS A 79 -2.11 0.70 -7.79
C HIS A 79 -2.77 -0.25 -8.78
N SER A 80 -2.69 -1.56 -8.54
CA SER A 80 -3.33 -2.57 -9.37
C SER A 80 -4.81 -2.74 -9.04
N GLY A 81 -5.33 -1.94 -8.11
CA GLY A 81 -6.74 -1.99 -7.74
C GLY A 81 -7.08 -3.00 -6.67
N LEU A 82 -6.07 -3.63 -6.07
CA LEU A 82 -6.28 -4.59 -4.99
C LEU A 82 -6.19 -3.83 -3.67
N ILE A 83 -7.31 -3.62 -3.04
CA ILE A 83 -7.38 -2.76 -1.85
C ILE A 83 -7.64 -3.51 -0.55
N SER A 84 -7.72 -4.83 -0.58
CA SER A 84 -7.94 -5.62 0.63
C SER A 84 -7.31 -6.99 0.50
N ASN A 85 -7.03 -7.60 1.66
CA ASN A 85 -6.53 -8.98 1.69
C ASN A 85 -7.57 -9.95 1.18
N LYS A 86 -8.85 -9.64 1.39
CA LYS A 86 -9.93 -10.48 0.90
C LYS A 86 -9.91 -10.53 -0.63
N ALA A 87 -9.70 -9.39 -1.29
CA ALA A 87 -9.61 -9.34 -2.75
C ALA A 87 -8.45 -10.19 -3.25
N ILE A 88 -7.28 -10.09 -2.58
CA ILE A 88 -6.11 -10.90 -2.95
C ILE A 88 -6.39 -12.38 -2.75
N SER A 89 -7.04 -12.75 -1.64
CA SER A 89 -7.29 -14.15 -1.30
C SER A 89 -8.17 -14.89 -2.31
N ARG A 90 -8.93 -14.14 -3.10
CA ARG A 90 -9.85 -14.72 -4.09
C ARG A 90 -9.20 -14.98 -5.44
N LEU A 91 -7.98 -14.50 -5.63
CA LEU A 91 -7.29 -14.64 -6.91
C LEU A 91 -6.50 -15.93 -6.96
N SER A 92 -6.32 -16.45 -8.18
CA SER A 92 -5.31 -17.48 -8.42
C SER A 92 -3.95 -16.80 -8.58
N PRO A 93 -2.83 -17.55 -8.43
CA PRO A 93 -1.52 -16.95 -8.68
C PRO A 93 -1.40 -16.32 -10.08
N HIS A 94 -1.94 -16.99 -11.11
CA HIS A 94 -1.93 -16.44 -12.47
C HIS A 94 -2.66 -15.10 -12.56
N GLU A 95 -3.82 -15.01 -11.93
CA GLU A 95 -4.60 -13.77 -11.94
C GLU A 95 -3.86 -12.64 -11.25
N LEU A 96 -3.22 -12.94 -10.12
CA LEU A 96 -2.48 -11.93 -9.38
C LEU A 96 -1.28 -11.42 -10.19
N VAL A 97 -0.51 -12.35 -10.77
CA VAL A 97 0.64 -11.97 -11.61
C VAL A 97 0.17 -11.15 -12.81
N GLN A 98 -0.96 -11.54 -13.41
CA GLN A 98 -1.48 -10.84 -14.57
C GLN A 98 -1.90 -9.41 -14.22
N LYS A 99 -2.62 -9.24 -13.12
CA LYS A 99 -3.07 -7.90 -12.69
C LYS A 99 -1.91 -6.97 -12.37
N THR A 100 -0.95 -7.44 -11.59
CA THR A 100 0.21 -6.62 -11.22
C THR A 100 1.11 -6.38 -12.42
N GLY A 101 1.26 -7.38 -13.28
CA GLY A 101 2.07 -7.27 -14.49
C GLY A 101 1.54 -6.24 -15.47
N ARG A 102 0.23 -6.13 -15.59
CA ARG A 102 -0.37 -5.11 -16.46
C ARG A 102 0.02 -3.72 -16.00
N PHE A 103 -0.05 -3.47 -14.71
CA PHE A 103 0.30 -2.18 -14.16
C PHE A 103 1.78 -1.88 -14.35
N GLU A 104 2.64 -2.85 -14.10
CA GLU A 104 4.07 -2.69 -14.27
C GLU A 104 4.43 -2.40 -15.73
N ARG A 105 3.79 -3.08 -16.67
CA ARG A 105 4.01 -2.83 -18.10
C ARG A 105 3.53 -1.43 -18.50
N PHE A 106 2.41 -1.00 -17.92
CA PHE A 106 1.90 0.35 -18.17
C PHE A 106 2.93 1.40 -17.76
N LEU A 107 3.59 1.19 -16.63
CA LEU A 107 4.61 2.10 -16.13
C LEU A 107 5.93 2.02 -16.92
N GLN A 108 6.10 0.97 -17.71
CA GLN A 108 7.30 0.76 -18.53
C GLN A 108 8.59 0.88 -17.70
N THR A 109 8.59 0.25 -16.52
CA THR A 109 9.70 0.36 -15.59
C THR A 109 10.97 -0.34 -16.04
N GLY A 110 10.85 -1.29 -16.98
CA GLY A 110 11.98 -2.09 -17.44
C GLY A 110 12.55 -3.03 -16.41
N ARG A 111 11.88 -3.18 -15.28
CA ARG A 111 12.36 -4.02 -14.18
C ARG A 111 11.83 -5.44 -14.29
N ILE A 112 12.51 -6.34 -13.58
CA ILE A 112 11.98 -7.68 -13.36
C ILE A 112 10.69 -7.53 -12.56
N PRO A 113 9.60 -8.22 -12.94
CA PRO A 113 8.35 -8.14 -12.20
C PRO A 113 8.54 -8.50 -10.73
N LEU A 114 7.85 -7.77 -9.84
CA LEU A 114 7.91 -8.01 -8.40
C LEU A 114 7.29 -9.34 -7.99
N LEU A 115 6.34 -9.86 -8.78
CA LEU A 115 5.68 -11.12 -8.49
C LEU A 115 5.87 -12.11 -9.63
N ASP A 116 6.32 -13.31 -9.29
CA ASP A 116 6.21 -14.48 -10.14
C ASP A 116 5.12 -15.39 -9.56
N LEU A 117 4.86 -16.53 -10.18
CA LEU A 117 3.80 -17.42 -9.72
C LEU A 117 4.03 -17.93 -8.29
N ASN A 118 5.28 -18.22 -7.94
CA ASN A 118 5.59 -18.70 -6.61
C ASN A 118 5.37 -17.64 -5.55
N LYS A 119 5.86 -16.42 -5.80
CA LYS A 119 5.68 -15.30 -4.88
C LYS A 119 4.21 -14.93 -4.76
N ALA A 120 3.47 -14.99 -5.87
CA ALA A 120 2.04 -14.72 -5.86
C ALA A 120 1.29 -15.74 -5.01
N HIS A 121 1.64 -17.02 -5.13
CA HIS A 121 1.04 -18.06 -4.31
C HIS A 121 1.27 -17.80 -2.82
N ILE A 122 2.51 -17.47 -2.45
CA ILE A 122 2.86 -17.18 -1.06
C ILE A 122 2.04 -16.00 -0.54
N LEU A 123 1.93 -14.95 -1.34
CA LEU A 123 1.20 -13.76 -0.95
C LEU A 123 -0.28 -14.04 -0.75
N ILE A 124 -0.89 -14.81 -1.65
CA ILE A 124 -2.29 -15.19 -1.55
C ILE A 124 -2.53 -16.00 -0.27
N GLU A 125 -1.63 -16.92 0.07
CA GLU A 125 -1.76 -17.70 1.29
C GLU A 125 -1.65 -16.82 2.54
N LYS A 126 -0.76 -15.83 2.52
CA LYS A 126 -0.67 -14.85 3.60
C LYS A 126 -1.98 -14.07 3.74
N ALA A 127 -2.54 -13.63 2.62
CA ALA A 127 -3.80 -12.89 2.64
C ALA A 127 -4.93 -13.72 3.22
N LYS A 128 -5.01 -15.00 2.87
CA LYS A 128 -6.02 -15.90 3.41
C LYS A 128 -5.94 -16.02 4.92
N LYS A 129 -4.73 -16.03 5.47
CA LYS A 129 -4.55 -16.13 6.92
C LYS A 129 -5.03 -14.91 7.67
N THR A 130 -5.06 -13.75 7.03
CA THR A 130 -5.49 -12.52 7.70
C THR A 130 -7.00 -12.41 7.85
N ILE A 131 -7.76 -13.18 7.11
CA ILE A 131 -9.22 -13.09 7.10
C ILE A 131 -9.93 -14.23 7.83
N ILE A 132 -9.18 -15.05 8.54
CA ILE A 132 -9.75 -16.14 9.35
C ILE A 132 -10.16 -15.61 10.71
#